data_cea55d84479f1c93a3f818b153e8ed6f
#
_entry.id   cea55d84479f1c93a3f818b153e8ed6f
#
_cell.length_a   1.000
_cell.length_b   1.000
_cell.length_c   1.000
_cell.angle_alpha   90.00
_cell.angle_beta   90.00
_cell.angle_gamma   90.00
#
_symmetry.space_group_name_H-M   'P 1'
#
loop_
_entity.id
_entity.type
_entity.pdbx_description
1 polymer ?
#
loop_
_entity_poly.entity_id
_entity_poly.type
_entity_poly.pdbx_seq_one_letter_code
_entity_poly.pdbx_strand_id
1 'polypeptide(L)'
;MPVLPRYYPRAMRWFPARAAHWRKIVRYGAMPTTAHGDITAVRLRLPAAHPAARGLRIAFFSDTHAMADPLLERIFRQAAEVVAAFDPDYLLCGGDFSGYASQMKACWPMLASFAPCRAVKLAVEGNWETRKEWLPHAYWQEHLAEHGFRLLKHELFFDGRLALYGMGDYDYPVPPPRWPEEPCERILLVHNPDVLIAAPETDRRPFLAFSGHTHGGQVRLPLVGPVAGASLYGRRFDAGIFRHRETGSQMLLSAGLNHLSVPLRLGCRREVILLTLV
;
A
#
# COMPACT_ATOMS: atom_id res chain seq x y z
N MET A 1 19.88 20.63 0.87
CA MET A 1 18.57 20.24 1.40
C MET A 1 17.79 19.64 0.25
N PRO A 2 17.19 18.44 0.34
CA PRO A 2 16.28 17.98 -0.69
C PRO A 2 15.10 18.96 -0.75
N VAL A 3 14.78 19.42 -1.96
CA VAL A 3 13.61 20.27 -2.22
C VAL A 3 12.41 19.39 -1.93
N LEU A 4 11.62 19.73 -0.90
CA LEU A 4 10.36 19.05 -0.62
C LEU A 4 9.51 19.09 -1.90
N PRO A 5 9.02 17.94 -2.38
CA PRO A 5 8.10 17.94 -3.49
C PRO A 5 6.92 18.90 -3.19
N ARG A 6 6.47 19.67 -4.17
CA ARG A 6 5.38 20.67 -4.01
C ARG A 6 4.07 20.09 -3.45
N TYR A 7 4.04 18.78 -3.30
CA TYR A 7 2.86 17.98 -2.95
C TYR A 7 2.76 17.63 -1.46
N TYR A 8 3.84 17.78 -0.70
CA TYR A 8 3.77 17.53 0.73
C TYR A 8 3.23 18.74 1.47
N PRO A 9 2.26 18.58 2.38
CA PRO A 9 1.80 19.67 3.22
C PRO A 9 2.98 20.32 3.95
N ARG A 10 3.00 21.64 4.06
CA ARG A 10 4.03 22.37 4.82
C ARG A 10 4.15 21.86 6.26
N ALA A 11 3.09 21.25 6.80
CA ALA A 11 3.05 20.63 8.12
C ALA A 11 3.82 19.30 8.19
N MET A 12 4.03 18.62 7.06
CA MET A 12 4.77 17.36 7.04
C MET A 12 6.27 17.64 7.10
N ARG A 13 6.80 17.69 8.31
CA ARG A 13 8.22 17.96 8.57
C ARG A 13 9.04 16.70 8.26
N TRP A 14 10.22 16.89 7.71
CA TRP A 14 11.18 15.81 7.61
C TRP A 14 11.72 15.44 8.99
N PHE A 15 11.57 14.15 9.37
CA PHE A 15 12.05 13.58 10.62
C PHE A 15 13.14 12.52 10.34
N PRO A 16 14.40 12.93 10.04
CA PRO A 16 15.46 11.99 9.71
C PRO A 16 15.76 11.01 10.87
N ALA A 17 15.61 11.45 12.11
CA ALA A 17 15.76 10.61 13.28
C ALA A 17 14.76 9.45 13.30
N ARG A 18 13.48 9.72 13.03
CA ARG A 18 12.43 8.67 12.94
C ARG A 18 12.66 7.73 11.78
N ALA A 19 13.05 8.24 10.62
CA ALA A 19 13.42 7.40 9.49
C ALA A 19 14.60 6.46 9.81
N ALA A 20 15.52 6.87 10.70
CA ALA A 20 16.65 6.04 11.10
C ALA A 20 16.23 4.79 11.88
N HIS A 21 15.07 4.80 12.55
CA HIS A 21 14.54 3.64 13.26
C HIS A 21 14.04 2.53 12.32
N TRP A 22 13.73 2.86 11.07
CA TRP A 22 13.30 1.89 10.07
C TRP A 22 14.50 1.35 9.28
N ARG A 23 14.70 0.04 9.30
CA ARG A 23 15.76 -0.66 8.57
C ARG A 23 15.16 -1.59 7.53
N LYS A 24 15.65 -1.50 6.29
CA LYS A 24 15.32 -2.49 5.25
C LYS A 24 15.93 -3.85 5.63
N ILE A 25 15.09 -4.86 5.83
CA ILE A 25 15.50 -6.22 6.19
C ILE A 25 15.41 -7.17 5.00
N VAL A 26 14.51 -6.92 4.05
CA VAL A 26 14.45 -7.66 2.79
C VAL A 26 14.45 -6.67 1.64
N ARG A 27 15.43 -6.83 0.73
CA ARG A 27 15.52 -6.01 -0.47
C ARG A 27 14.46 -6.43 -1.49
N TYR A 28 14.02 -5.50 -2.31
CA TYR A 28 13.06 -5.71 -3.38
C TYR A 28 13.34 -6.96 -4.21
N GLY A 29 14.57 -7.15 -4.72
CA GLY A 29 14.94 -8.31 -5.54
C GLY A 29 15.06 -9.63 -4.80
N ALA A 30 15.06 -9.63 -3.46
CA ALA A 30 15.22 -10.83 -2.63
C ALA A 30 13.87 -11.40 -2.13
N MET A 31 12.75 -10.75 -2.43
CA MET A 31 11.43 -11.27 -2.06
C MET A 31 11.06 -12.47 -2.95
N PRO A 32 10.51 -13.55 -2.40
CA PRO A 32 10.04 -14.69 -3.18
C PRO A 32 8.94 -14.27 -4.14
N THR A 33 9.05 -14.67 -5.41
CA THR A 33 8.12 -14.22 -6.45
C THR A 33 7.74 -15.32 -7.42
N THR A 34 6.54 -15.17 -8.00
CA THR A 34 6.06 -15.97 -9.13
C THR A 34 5.53 -15.03 -10.19
N ALA A 35 6.02 -15.16 -11.43
CA ALA A 35 5.51 -14.39 -12.56
C ALA A 35 4.13 -14.89 -12.97
N HIS A 36 3.24 -13.95 -13.35
CA HIS A 36 1.94 -14.22 -13.93
C HIS A 36 1.64 -13.17 -15.01
N GLY A 37 1.99 -13.47 -16.25
CA GLY A 37 1.89 -12.52 -17.36
C GLY A 37 2.71 -11.25 -17.12
N ASP A 38 2.04 -10.09 -17.13
CA ASP A 38 2.65 -8.78 -16.96
C ASP A 38 2.90 -8.40 -15.48
N ILE A 39 2.43 -9.22 -14.54
CA ILE A 39 2.55 -8.98 -13.11
C ILE A 39 3.40 -10.04 -12.41
N THR A 40 3.75 -9.74 -11.18
CA THR A 40 4.51 -10.63 -10.30
C THR A 40 3.76 -10.78 -8.98
N ALA A 41 3.47 -12.01 -8.58
CA ALA A 41 3.00 -12.31 -7.23
C ALA A 41 4.20 -12.38 -6.29
N VAL A 42 4.26 -11.51 -5.28
CA VAL A 42 5.21 -11.56 -4.18
C VAL A 42 4.59 -12.42 -3.08
N ARG A 43 5.18 -13.59 -2.79
CA ARG A 43 4.63 -14.54 -1.82
C ARG A 43 5.44 -14.49 -0.53
N LEU A 44 4.78 -14.08 0.56
CA LEU A 44 5.41 -13.91 1.87
C LEU A 44 4.74 -14.81 2.90
N ARG A 45 5.54 -15.24 3.87
CA ARG A 45 5.10 -15.89 5.10
C ARG A 45 5.74 -15.15 6.26
N LEU A 46 4.94 -14.55 7.13
CA LEU A 46 5.43 -13.83 8.30
C LEU A 46 4.78 -14.41 9.56
N PRO A 47 5.49 -14.43 10.69
CA PRO A 47 4.89 -14.81 11.95
C PRO A 47 3.68 -13.94 12.28
N ALA A 48 2.58 -14.56 12.69
CA ALA A 48 1.47 -13.85 13.29
C ALA A 48 1.88 -13.31 14.67
N ALA A 49 1.57 -12.04 14.94
CA ALA A 49 1.78 -11.48 16.27
C ALA A 49 0.73 -12.01 17.26
N HIS A 50 -0.43 -12.43 16.78
CA HIS A 50 -1.49 -13.02 17.59
C HIS A 50 -1.91 -14.40 17.08
N PRO A 51 -2.11 -15.42 17.96
CA PRO A 51 -2.46 -16.78 17.55
C PRO A 51 -3.74 -16.90 16.71
N ALA A 52 -4.76 -16.07 16.97
CA ALA A 52 -6.00 -16.06 16.19
C ALA A 52 -5.84 -15.61 14.73
N ALA A 53 -4.72 -14.97 14.41
CA ALA A 53 -4.39 -14.54 13.06
C ALA A 53 -3.57 -15.58 12.27
N ARG A 54 -3.19 -16.70 12.90
CA ARG A 54 -2.46 -17.74 12.18
C ARG A 54 -3.30 -18.34 11.07
N GLY A 55 -2.71 -18.49 9.91
CA GLY A 55 -3.37 -18.97 8.70
C GLY A 55 -4.07 -17.89 7.91
N LEU A 56 -4.24 -16.67 8.42
CA LEU A 56 -4.85 -15.58 7.66
C LEU A 56 -4.04 -15.28 6.40
N ARG A 57 -4.75 -15.13 5.31
CA ARG A 57 -4.23 -14.81 3.98
C ARG A 57 -4.65 -13.39 3.62
N ILE A 58 -3.67 -12.56 3.30
CA ILE A 58 -3.86 -11.15 2.97
C ILE A 58 -3.27 -10.90 1.59
N ALA A 59 -4.09 -10.40 0.67
CA ALA A 59 -3.61 -9.89 -0.62
C ALA A 59 -3.57 -8.36 -0.58
N PHE A 60 -2.53 -7.77 -1.15
CA PHE A 60 -2.35 -6.33 -1.21
C PHE A 60 -1.90 -5.89 -2.59
N PHE A 61 -2.54 -4.84 -3.10
CA PHE A 61 -2.13 -4.10 -4.28
C PHE A 61 -2.26 -2.60 -4.06
N SER A 62 -1.57 -1.78 -4.85
CA SER A 62 -1.53 -0.33 -4.72
C SER A 62 -1.16 0.34 -6.04
N ASP A 63 -1.30 1.65 -6.11
CA ASP A 63 -0.80 2.48 -7.22
C ASP A 63 -1.35 2.01 -8.57
N THR A 64 -2.66 1.91 -8.64
CA THR A 64 -3.34 1.41 -9.81
C THR A 64 -3.35 2.44 -10.94
N HIS A 65 -3.43 3.73 -10.62
CA HIS A 65 -3.44 4.84 -11.60
C HIS A 65 -4.22 4.47 -12.85
N ALA A 66 -5.42 3.92 -12.65
CA ALA A 66 -6.24 3.38 -13.72
C ALA A 66 -6.52 4.43 -14.79
N MET A 67 -6.36 4.02 -16.04
CA MET A 67 -6.67 4.81 -17.22
C MET A 67 -7.17 3.88 -18.32
N ALA A 68 -7.86 4.42 -19.31
CA ALA A 68 -8.36 3.63 -20.46
C ALA A 68 -7.17 3.17 -21.31
N ASP A 69 -6.63 2.01 -21.00
CA ASP A 69 -5.49 1.38 -21.65
C ASP A 69 -5.65 -0.14 -21.62
N PRO A 70 -5.67 -0.82 -22.78
CA PRO A 70 -5.81 -2.28 -22.86
C PRO A 70 -4.73 -3.06 -22.10
N LEU A 71 -3.53 -2.50 -21.96
CA LEU A 71 -2.48 -3.09 -21.13
C LEU A 71 -2.90 -3.09 -19.65
N LEU A 72 -3.46 -1.98 -19.16
CA LEU A 72 -3.89 -1.90 -17.77
C LEU A 72 -5.09 -2.80 -17.49
N GLU A 73 -6.05 -2.89 -18.38
CA GLU A 73 -7.15 -3.84 -18.26
C GLU A 73 -6.65 -5.29 -18.13
N ARG A 74 -5.64 -5.65 -18.93
CA ARG A 74 -4.99 -6.97 -18.82
C ARG A 74 -4.26 -7.14 -17.49
N ILE A 75 -3.52 -6.13 -17.04
CA ILE A 75 -2.81 -6.14 -15.77
C ILE A 75 -3.79 -6.34 -14.60
N PHE A 76 -4.91 -5.63 -14.59
CA PHE A 76 -5.92 -5.78 -13.54
C PHE A 76 -6.56 -7.17 -13.55
N ARG A 77 -6.89 -7.69 -14.72
CA ARG A 77 -7.43 -9.06 -14.84
C ARG A 77 -6.43 -10.08 -14.30
N GLN A 78 -5.16 -10.00 -14.68
CA GLN A 78 -4.11 -10.89 -14.18
C GLN A 78 -3.91 -10.74 -12.66
N ALA A 79 -3.98 -9.52 -12.13
CA ALA A 79 -3.93 -9.30 -10.70
C ALA A 79 -5.11 -9.94 -9.96
N ALA A 80 -6.32 -9.83 -10.53
CA ALA A 80 -7.52 -10.46 -9.97
C ALA A 80 -7.43 -12.00 -10.03
N GLU A 81 -6.90 -12.57 -11.10
CA GLU A 81 -6.64 -14.03 -11.23
C GLU A 81 -5.68 -14.52 -10.14
N VAL A 82 -4.59 -13.79 -9.91
CA VAL A 82 -3.61 -14.11 -8.86
C VAL A 82 -4.23 -14.02 -7.47
N VAL A 83 -5.03 -13.00 -7.20
CA VAL A 83 -5.76 -12.82 -5.94
C VAL A 83 -6.77 -13.93 -5.75
N ALA A 84 -7.57 -14.26 -6.77
CA ALA A 84 -8.55 -15.32 -6.71
C ALA A 84 -7.92 -16.69 -6.45
N ALA A 85 -6.80 -17.00 -7.13
CA ALA A 85 -6.06 -18.26 -6.93
C ALA A 85 -5.42 -18.34 -5.52
N PHE A 86 -5.11 -17.21 -4.91
CA PHE A 86 -4.63 -17.16 -3.52
C PHE A 86 -5.77 -17.32 -2.52
N ASP A 87 -6.98 -16.95 -2.87
CA ASP A 87 -8.19 -17.00 -2.04
C ASP A 87 -7.97 -16.35 -0.66
N PRO A 88 -7.75 -15.02 -0.61
CA PRO A 88 -7.41 -14.33 0.63
C PRO A 88 -8.62 -14.14 1.54
N ASP A 89 -8.36 -14.02 2.86
CA ASP A 89 -9.35 -13.55 3.85
C ASP A 89 -9.57 -12.04 3.72
N TYR A 90 -8.50 -11.29 3.40
CA TYR A 90 -8.52 -9.83 3.24
C TYR A 90 -7.84 -9.43 1.93
N LEU A 91 -8.49 -8.52 1.20
CA LEU A 91 -7.93 -7.84 0.03
C LEU A 91 -7.76 -6.37 0.35
N LEU A 92 -6.52 -5.91 0.37
CA LEU A 92 -6.16 -4.53 0.72
C LEU A 92 -5.76 -3.75 -0.51
N CYS A 93 -6.30 -2.54 -0.66
CA CYS A 93 -5.93 -1.59 -1.70
C CYS A 93 -5.26 -0.35 -1.10
N GLY A 94 -4.04 -0.09 -1.51
CA GLY A 94 -3.18 0.95 -0.95
C GLY A 94 -3.34 2.35 -1.55
N GLY A 95 -4.43 2.62 -2.30
CA GLY A 95 -4.70 3.96 -2.85
C GLY A 95 -4.07 4.23 -4.20
N ASP A 96 -4.16 5.48 -4.63
CA ASP A 96 -3.83 5.96 -5.98
C ASP A 96 -4.60 5.19 -7.06
N PHE A 97 -5.95 5.24 -6.96
CA PHE A 97 -6.86 4.49 -7.83
C PHE A 97 -6.82 4.99 -9.27
N SER A 98 -6.83 6.32 -9.47
CA SER A 98 -6.90 6.94 -10.79
C SER A 98 -5.73 7.91 -11.02
N GLY A 99 -5.10 7.80 -12.20
CA GLY A 99 -3.98 8.68 -12.58
C GLY A 99 -4.42 10.09 -12.94
N TYR A 100 -5.52 10.25 -13.70
CA TYR A 100 -5.98 11.54 -14.21
C TYR A 100 -7.49 11.70 -14.03
N ALA A 101 -7.93 12.94 -13.78
CA ALA A 101 -9.35 13.26 -13.63
C ALA A 101 -10.19 12.81 -14.83
N SER A 102 -9.70 13.01 -16.05
CA SER A 102 -10.37 12.59 -17.30
C SER A 102 -10.48 11.06 -17.46
N GLN A 103 -9.69 10.29 -16.73
CA GLN A 103 -9.62 8.84 -16.82
C GLN A 103 -10.29 8.11 -15.65
N MET A 104 -10.92 8.86 -14.74
CA MET A 104 -11.52 8.28 -13.53
C MET A 104 -12.54 7.19 -13.82
N LYS A 105 -13.35 7.35 -14.88
CA LYS A 105 -14.34 6.34 -15.27
C LYS A 105 -13.73 5.00 -15.63
N ALA A 106 -12.44 4.94 -16.01
CA ALA A 106 -11.74 3.70 -16.30
C ALA A 106 -11.35 2.92 -15.03
N CYS A 107 -11.30 3.59 -13.88
CA CYS A 107 -10.93 2.97 -12.60
C CYS A 107 -11.95 1.90 -12.18
N TRP A 108 -13.23 2.20 -12.28
CA TRP A 108 -14.29 1.36 -11.73
C TRP A 108 -14.40 0.00 -12.41
N PRO A 109 -14.43 -0.11 -13.77
CA PRO A 109 -14.39 -1.41 -14.43
C PRO A 109 -13.16 -2.25 -14.07
N MET A 110 -12.01 -1.61 -13.86
CA MET A 110 -10.78 -2.29 -13.47
C MET A 110 -10.89 -2.87 -12.05
N LEU A 111 -11.40 -2.08 -11.10
CA LEU A 111 -11.65 -2.55 -9.73
C LEU A 111 -12.74 -3.63 -9.68
N ALA A 112 -13.72 -3.60 -10.59
CA ALA A 112 -14.72 -4.64 -10.73
C ALA A 112 -14.11 -6.03 -11.02
N SER A 113 -12.90 -6.11 -11.57
CA SER A 113 -12.19 -7.39 -11.75
C SER A 113 -11.99 -8.14 -10.42
N PHE A 114 -11.95 -7.44 -9.30
CA PHE A 114 -11.84 -8.05 -7.97
C PHE A 114 -13.19 -8.36 -7.32
N ALA A 115 -14.33 -8.03 -7.96
CA ALA A 115 -15.66 -8.28 -7.39
C ALA A 115 -15.90 -9.77 -7.03
N PRO A 116 -15.47 -10.77 -7.83
CA PRO A 116 -15.64 -12.17 -7.49
C PRO A 116 -14.89 -12.62 -6.23
N CYS A 117 -13.87 -11.89 -5.81
CA CYS A 117 -13.11 -12.21 -4.58
C CYS A 117 -14.01 -12.03 -3.35
N ARG A 118 -14.13 -13.09 -2.53
CA ARG A 118 -14.99 -13.12 -1.33
C ARG A 118 -14.34 -12.51 -0.09
N ALA A 119 -13.08 -12.09 -0.19
CA ALA A 119 -12.35 -11.45 0.90
C ALA A 119 -13.06 -10.20 1.44
N VAL A 120 -12.81 -9.86 2.69
CA VAL A 120 -13.07 -8.51 3.20
C VAL A 120 -12.17 -7.54 2.45
N LYS A 121 -12.76 -6.56 1.76
CA LYS A 121 -12.03 -5.61 0.92
C LYS A 121 -11.92 -4.26 1.61
N LEU A 122 -10.69 -3.84 1.89
CA LEU A 122 -10.40 -2.58 2.58
C LEU A 122 -9.46 -1.73 1.73
N ALA A 123 -9.68 -0.42 1.73
CA ALA A 123 -8.89 0.51 0.94
C ALA A 123 -8.56 1.78 1.73
N VAL A 124 -7.51 2.49 1.32
CA VAL A 124 -7.20 3.86 1.76
C VAL A 124 -7.04 4.77 0.55
N GLU A 125 -7.23 6.06 0.74
CA GLU A 125 -6.89 7.06 -0.28
C GLU A 125 -5.38 7.20 -0.42
N GLY A 126 -4.93 7.44 -1.65
CA GLY A 126 -3.58 7.88 -1.92
C GLY A 126 -3.49 9.39 -2.14
N ASN A 127 -2.30 9.86 -2.48
CA ASN A 127 -2.09 11.28 -2.71
C ASN A 127 -2.77 11.81 -4.00
N TRP A 128 -3.13 10.94 -4.92
CA TRP A 128 -3.88 11.34 -6.11
C TRP A 128 -5.35 11.61 -5.82
N GLU A 129 -5.95 10.88 -4.89
CA GLU A 129 -7.32 11.13 -4.42
C GLU A 129 -7.38 12.41 -3.58
N THR A 130 -6.49 12.55 -2.62
CA THR A 130 -6.47 13.71 -1.71
C THR A 130 -6.12 15.04 -2.40
N ARG A 131 -5.37 15.00 -3.51
CA ARG A 131 -5.07 16.20 -4.32
C ARG A 131 -6.25 16.68 -5.17
N LYS A 132 -7.23 15.83 -5.38
CA LYS A 132 -8.43 16.18 -6.13
C LYS A 132 -9.44 16.85 -5.20
N GLU A 133 -9.11 18.05 -4.68
CA GLU A 133 -9.93 18.81 -3.72
C GLU A 133 -11.39 18.98 -4.17
N TRP A 134 -11.66 18.88 -5.48
CA TRP A 134 -13.00 18.93 -6.06
C TRP A 134 -13.77 17.59 -5.97
N LEU A 135 -13.13 16.52 -5.53
CA LEU A 135 -13.75 15.23 -5.26
C LEU A 135 -13.69 14.92 -3.77
N PRO A 136 -14.82 14.99 -3.07
CA PRO A 136 -14.85 14.72 -1.65
C PRO A 136 -14.59 13.24 -1.36
N HIS A 137 -14.13 12.94 -0.16
CA HIS A 137 -13.96 11.58 0.34
C HIS A 137 -15.20 10.69 0.10
N ALA A 138 -16.40 11.25 0.29
CA ALA A 138 -17.67 10.54 0.07
C ALA A 138 -17.81 10.00 -1.37
N TYR A 139 -17.27 10.70 -2.37
CA TYR A 139 -17.29 10.23 -3.75
C TYR A 139 -16.51 8.92 -3.90
N TRP A 140 -15.30 8.87 -3.35
CA TRP A 140 -14.48 7.66 -3.40
C TRP A 140 -15.09 6.53 -2.58
N GLN A 141 -15.65 6.85 -1.42
CA GLN A 141 -16.32 5.89 -0.54
C GLN A 141 -17.50 5.21 -1.24
N GLU A 142 -18.38 5.99 -1.89
CA GLU A 142 -19.54 5.48 -2.61
C GLU A 142 -19.13 4.53 -3.73
N HIS A 143 -18.25 4.99 -4.63
CA HIS A 143 -17.86 4.20 -5.79
C HIS A 143 -17.02 2.96 -5.43
N LEU A 144 -16.18 3.03 -4.42
CA LEU A 144 -15.46 1.86 -3.92
C LEU A 144 -16.41 0.83 -3.30
N ALA A 145 -17.46 1.29 -2.60
CA ALA A 145 -18.46 0.42 -2.01
C ALA A 145 -19.25 -0.37 -3.08
N GLU A 146 -19.51 0.19 -4.27
CA GLU A 146 -20.11 -0.51 -5.41
C GLU A 146 -19.31 -1.75 -5.85
N HIS A 147 -17.99 -1.75 -5.59
CA HIS A 147 -17.08 -2.87 -5.87
C HIS A 147 -16.71 -3.69 -4.63
N GLY A 148 -17.42 -3.43 -3.51
CA GLY A 148 -17.28 -4.14 -2.25
C GLY A 148 -16.09 -3.72 -1.40
N PHE A 149 -15.42 -2.61 -1.72
CA PHE A 149 -14.34 -2.06 -0.90
C PHE A 149 -14.90 -1.08 0.15
N ARG A 150 -14.50 -1.24 1.40
CA ARG A 150 -14.68 -0.23 2.44
C ARG A 150 -13.47 0.69 2.45
N LEU A 151 -13.69 1.97 2.20
CA LEU A 151 -12.66 2.99 2.28
C LEU A 151 -12.49 3.44 3.72
N LEU A 152 -11.25 3.42 4.21
CA LEU A 152 -10.88 3.81 5.55
C LEU A 152 -10.06 5.10 5.53
N LYS A 153 -10.44 6.06 6.37
CA LYS A 153 -9.67 7.30 6.57
C LYS A 153 -9.63 7.62 8.06
N HIS A 154 -8.48 7.39 8.70
CA HIS A 154 -8.32 7.48 10.16
C HIS A 154 -9.35 6.62 10.91
N GLU A 155 -9.67 5.49 10.33
CA GLU A 155 -10.72 4.59 10.80
C GLU A 155 -10.16 3.20 11.07
N LEU A 156 -10.70 2.56 12.11
CA LEU A 156 -10.38 1.20 12.50
C LEU A 156 -11.44 0.22 11.98
N PHE A 157 -10.99 -0.81 11.30
CA PHE A 157 -11.74 -2.04 11.07
C PHE A 157 -11.30 -3.09 12.10
N PHE A 158 -12.24 -3.78 12.72
CA PHE A 158 -11.95 -4.86 13.67
C PHE A 158 -13.01 -5.97 13.56
N ASP A 159 -12.56 -7.22 13.49
CA ASP A 159 -13.44 -8.41 13.37
C ASP A 159 -13.17 -9.49 14.43
N GLY A 160 -12.43 -9.13 15.47
CA GLY A 160 -12.05 -10.05 16.55
C GLY A 160 -10.72 -10.80 16.31
N ARG A 161 -10.26 -10.94 15.06
CA ARG A 161 -8.99 -11.59 14.73
C ARG A 161 -7.91 -10.57 14.33
N LEU A 162 -8.34 -9.58 13.57
CA LEU A 162 -7.47 -8.57 12.96
C LEU A 162 -8.06 -7.19 13.21
N ALA A 163 -7.22 -6.28 13.69
CA ALA A 163 -7.50 -4.84 13.75
C ALA A 163 -6.70 -4.14 12.66
N LEU A 164 -7.38 -3.52 11.70
CA LEU A 164 -6.75 -2.78 10.63
C LEU A 164 -7.13 -1.30 10.73
N TYR A 165 -6.12 -0.45 10.86
CA TYR A 165 -6.30 1.00 10.84
C TYR A 165 -5.90 1.57 9.49
N GLY A 166 -6.84 2.21 8.80
CA GLY A 166 -6.58 2.96 7.56
C GLY A 166 -6.11 4.37 7.87
N MET A 167 -4.89 4.71 7.46
CA MET A 167 -4.33 6.06 7.63
C MET A 167 -4.64 6.90 6.39
N GLY A 168 -5.16 8.10 6.59
CA GLY A 168 -5.30 9.09 5.51
C GLY A 168 -3.92 9.56 5.02
N ASP A 169 -3.84 9.92 3.74
CA ASP A 169 -2.66 10.55 3.16
C ASP A 169 -2.78 12.07 3.27
N TYR A 170 -1.65 12.77 3.46
CA TYR A 170 -1.56 14.23 3.61
C TYR A 170 -2.32 14.88 4.78
N ASP A 171 -3.04 14.14 5.59
CA ASP A 171 -3.72 14.67 6.79
C ASP A 171 -2.75 14.70 7.98
N TYR A 172 -1.78 15.58 7.95
CA TYR A 172 -0.83 15.72 9.06
C TYR A 172 -1.22 16.89 10.00
N PRO A 173 -1.19 16.72 11.32
CA PRO A 173 -0.75 15.53 12.06
C PRO A 173 -1.73 14.37 11.98
N VAL A 174 -1.19 13.16 11.72
CA VAL A 174 -2.00 11.95 11.64
C VAL A 174 -2.45 11.55 13.04
N PRO A 175 -3.76 11.37 13.27
CA PRO A 175 -4.21 10.87 14.56
C PRO A 175 -3.68 9.44 14.78
N PRO A 176 -3.19 9.14 15.99
CA PRO A 176 -2.71 7.79 16.28
C PRO A 176 -3.85 6.77 16.24
N PRO A 177 -3.58 5.53 15.80
CA PRO A 177 -4.57 4.49 15.80
C PRO A 177 -5.02 4.18 17.22
N ARG A 178 -6.33 4.07 17.42
CA ARG A 178 -6.94 3.58 18.66
C ARG A 178 -7.17 2.09 18.50
N TRP A 179 -6.20 1.30 18.94
CA TRP A 179 -6.28 -0.14 18.87
C TRP A 179 -7.25 -0.70 19.89
N PRO A 180 -7.91 -1.85 19.61
CA PRO A 180 -8.71 -2.57 20.59
C PRO A 180 -7.87 -2.94 21.83
N GLU A 181 -8.53 -3.08 22.97
CA GLU A 181 -7.88 -3.60 24.18
C GLU A 181 -7.61 -5.11 24.04
N GLU A 182 -8.52 -5.81 23.35
CA GLU A 182 -8.40 -7.23 23.08
C GLU A 182 -7.13 -7.51 22.25
N PRO A 183 -6.39 -8.56 22.61
CA PRO A 183 -5.26 -9.00 21.83
C PRO A 183 -5.67 -9.42 20.42
N CYS A 184 -5.04 -8.83 19.38
CA CYS A 184 -5.34 -9.11 17.99
C CYS A 184 -4.12 -8.84 17.11
N GLU A 185 -4.16 -9.32 15.88
CA GLU A 185 -3.20 -8.91 14.85
C GLU A 185 -3.44 -7.44 14.47
N ARG A 186 -2.38 -6.64 14.41
CA ARG A 186 -2.47 -5.20 14.14
C ARG A 186 -1.88 -4.87 12.79
N ILE A 187 -2.71 -4.28 11.94
CA ILE A 187 -2.33 -3.87 10.61
C ILE A 187 -2.57 -2.37 10.42
N LEU A 188 -1.58 -1.70 9.86
CA LEU A 188 -1.72 -0.36 9.30
C LEU A 188 -1.79 -0.44 7.79
N LEU A 189 -2.81 0.17 7.20
CA LEU A 189 -2.90 0.38 5.77
C LEU A 189 -2.69 1.87 5.51
N VAL A 190 -1.62 2.20 4.81
CA VAL A 190 -1.22 3.58 4.53
C VAL A 190 -0.66 3.67 3.12
N HIS A 191 -1.14 4.65 2.33
CA HIS A 191 -0.62 4.81 0.98
C HIS A 191 0.87 5.19 1.00
N ASN A 192 1.20 6.28 1.65
CA ASN A 192 2.51 6.89 1.63
C ASN A 192 3.35 6.49 2.87
N PRO A 193 4.50 5.81 2.69
CA PRO A 193 5.34 5.40 3.81
C PRO A 193 5.87 6.58 4.64
N ASP A 194 5.98 7.76 4.06
CA ASP A 194 6.46 8.95 4.77
C ASP A 194 5.48 9.40 5.85
N VAL A 195 4.17 9.20 5.65
CA VAL A 195 3.14 9.46 6.65
C VAL A 195 3.36 8.57 7.88
N LEU A 196 3.57 7.29 7.66
CA LEU A 196 3.86 6.34 8.74
C LEU A 196 5.15 6.68 9.48
N ILE A 197 6.21 7.02 8.73
CA ILE A 197 7.53 7.37 9.30
C ILE A 197 7.44 8.66 10.13
N ALA A 198 6.63 9.62 9.70
CA ALA A 198 6.44 10.89 10.39
C ALA A 198 5.47 10.79 11.58
N ALA A 199 4.60 9.77 11.61
CA ALA A 199 3.61 9.61 12.66
C ALA A 199 4.26 9.49 14.05
N PRO A 200 3.67 10.09 15.09
CA PRO A 200 4.15 9.91 16.46
C PRO A 200 4.04 8.45 16.90
N GLU A 201 5.07 7.95 17.55
CA GLU A 201 5.02 6.64 18.21
C GLU A 201 4.22 6.75 19.51
N THR A 202 2.93 6.45 19.44
CA THR A 202 2.03 6.48 20.61
C THR A 202 1.83 5.11 21.25
N ASP A 203 2.09 4.05 20.51
CA ASP A 203 1.97 2.67 20.98
C ASP A 203 3.23 1.88 20.57
N ARG A 204 3.88 1.25 21.54
CA ARG A 204 5.10 0.45 21.32
C ARG A 204 4.81 -1.00 20.90
N ARG A 205 3.55 -1.40 20.89
CA ARG A 205 3.18 -2.74 20.44
C ARG A 205 3.41 -2.87 18.93
N PRO A 206 4.00 -3.99 18.47
CA PRO A 206 4.31 -4.16 17.06
C PRO A 206 3.05 -4.23 16.20
N PHE A 207 3.18 -3.79 14.97
CA PHE A 207 2.17 -3.88 13.91
C PHE A 207 2.82 -4.27 12.58
N LEU A 208 1.99 -4.72 11.65
CA LEU A 208 2.36 -4.90 10.25
C LEU A 208 1.74 -3.78 9.43
N ALA A 209 2.54 -3.09 8.61
CA ALA A 209 2.03 -2.04 7.72
C ALA A 209 2.14 -2.47 6.26
N PHE A 210 1.15 -2.06 5.46
CA PHE A 210 1.17 -2.14 4.00
C PHE A 210 1.18 -0.73 3.42
N SER A 211 2.08 -0.49 2.46
CA SER A 211 2.26 0.81 1.83
C SER A 211 2.62 0.71 0.35
N GLY A 212 2.26 1.74 -0.42
CA GLY A 212 2.58 1.91 -1.84
C GLY A 212 3.37 3.19 -2.12
N HIS A 213 2.87 4.04 -3.03
CA HIS A 213 3.35 5.39 -3.33
C HIS A 213 4.68 5.48 -4.08
N THR A 214 5.64 4.64 -3.76
CA THR A 214 7.02 4.80 -4.24
C THR A 214 7.27 4.19 -5.62
N HIS A 215 6.31 3.39 -6.12
CA HIS A 215 6.42 2.63 -7.38
C HIS A 215 7.72 1.79 -7.48
N GLY A 216 8.37 1.49 -6.36
CA GLY A 216 9.68 0.84 -6.34
C GLY A 216 10.79 1.66 -6.99
N GLY A 217 10.56 2.98 -7.20
CA GLY A 217 11.42 3.86 -7.98
C GLY A 217 11.25 3.73 -9.48
N GLN A 218 10.29 2.91 -9.96
CA GLN A 218 9.85 2.71 -11.35
C GLN A 218 10.97 2.31 -12.34
N VAL A 219 12.13 2.98 -12.30
CA VAL A 219 13.35 2.66 -13.06
C VAL A 219 14.46 2.26 -12.09
N ARG A 220 14.92 1.03 -12.22
CA ARG A 220 15.96 0.43 -11.37
C ARG A 220 17.08 -0.11 -12.23
N LEU A 221 18.29 0.30 -11.92
CA LEU A 221 19.49 -0.21 -12.59
C LEU A 221 20.12 -1.34 -11.78
N PRO A 222 20.72 -2.33 -12.45
CA PRO A 222 21.51 -3.35 -11.78
C PRO A 222 22.56 -2.72 -10.88
N LEU A 223 22.80 -3.28 -9.70
CA LEU A 223 23.74 -2.84 -8.69
C LEU A 223 23.45 -1.46 -8.05
N VAL A 224 22.86 -0.53 -8.79
CA VAL A 224 22.54 0.85 -8.33
C VAL A 224 21.22 0.90 -7.57
N GLY A 225 20.24 0.10 -8.00
CA GLY A 225 18.87 0.15 -7.48
C GLY A 225 18.02 1.25 -8.15
N PRO A 226 17.03 1.84 -7.46
CA PRO A 226 16.16 2.84 -8.04
C PRO A 226 16.92 4.11 -8.42
N VAL A 227 16.64 4.67 -9.61
CA VAL A 227 17.23 5.92 -10.09
C VAL A 227 16.68 7.12 -9.33
N ALA A 228 15.38 7.10 -9.04
CA ALA A 228 14.66 8.10 -8.26
C ALA A 228 13.83 7.45 -7.16
N GLY A 229 13.36 8.24 -6.20
CA GLY A 229 12.44 7.81 -5.16
C GLY A 229 11.39 8.87 -4.91
N ALA A 230 10.13 8.46 -4.72
CA ALA A 230 9.01 9.35 -4.41
C ALA A 230 8.95 9.75 -2.93
N SER A 231 9.60 8.99 -2.04
CA SER A 231 9.67 9.28 -0.62
C SER A 231 10.51 10.53 -0.33
N LEU A 232 10.15 11.29 0.71
CA LEU A 232 10.96 12.39 1.28
C LEU A 232 12.36 11.94 1.68
N TYR A 233 12.51 10.65 2.01
CA TYR A 233 13.77 10.03 2.37
C TYR A 233 14.51 9.45 1.16
N GLY A 234 14.09 9.82 -0.05
CA GLY A 234 14.71 9.45 -1.32
C GLY A 234 14.66 7.94 -1.57
N ARG A 235 15.74 7.39 -2.12
CA ARG A 235 15.85 5.99 -2.53
C ARG A 235 15.91 5.00 -1.35
N ARG A 236 15.93 5.47 -0.12
CA ARG A 236 15.97 4.61 1.07
C ARG A 236 14.70 3.79 1.22
N PHE A 237 13.52 4.42 1.00
CA PHE A 237 12.22 3.78 1.03
C PHE A 237 11.70 3.64 -0.39
N ASP A 238 12.16 2.61 -1.09
CA ASP A 238 11.80 2.29 -2.47
C ASP A 238 10.75 1.17 -2.56
N ALA A 239 11.11 -0.04 -2.19
CA ALA A 239 10.26 -1.22 -2.06
C ALA A 239 10.98 -2.30 -1.23
N GLY A 240 10.21 -3.25 -0.69
CA GLY A 240 10.75 -4.33 0.12
C GLY A 240 10.13 -4.39 1.51
N ILE A 241 10.81 -5.07 2.44
CA ILE A 241 10.37 -5.20 3.83
C ILE A 241 11.29 -4.38 4.72
N PHE A 242 10.68 -3.54 5.55
CA PHE A 242 11.37 -2.72 6.54
C PHE A 242 10.95 -3.14 7.95
N ARG A 243 11.84 -2.99 8.92
CA ARG A 243 11.56 -3.26 10.34
C ARG A 243 11.93 -2.07 11.18
N HIS A 244 11.03 -1.71 12.08
CA HIS A 244 11.29 -0.71 13.10
C HIS A 244 12.17 -1.31 14.20
N ARG A 245 13.25 -0.62 14.57
CA ARG A 245 14.29 -1.17 15.46
C ARG A 245 13.81 -1.37 16.89
N GLU A 246 12.97 -0.48 17.40
CA GLU A 246 12.51 -0.48 18.79
C GLU A 246 11.25 -1.32 18.98
N THR A 247 10.23 -1.11 18.14
CA THR A 247 8.94 -1.78 18.30
C THR A 247 8.89 -3.16 17.65
N GLY A 248 9.80 -3.45 16.71
CA GLY A 248 9.74 -4.66 15.90
C GLY A 248 8.67 -4.63 14.79
N SER A 249 7.90 -3.56 14.67
CA SER A 249 6.91 -3.38 13.60
C SER A 249 7.53 -3.57 12.23
N GLN A 250 6.75 -4.11 11.28
CA GLN A 250 7.22 -4.32 9.93
C GLN A 250 6.40 -3.52 8.94
N MET A 251 7.01 -3.06 7.85
CA MET A 251 6.35 -2.39 6.73
C MET A 251 6.68 -3.11 5.43
N LEU A 252 5.63 -3.56 4.75
CA LEU A 252 5.67 -4.11 3.39
C LEU A 252 5.42 -2.96 2.43
N LEU A 253 6.46 -2.53 1.74
CA LEU A 253 6.40 -1.44 0.77
C LEU A 253 6.40 -2.00 -0.64
N SER A 254 5.26 -1.85 -1.31
CA SER A 254 5.03 -2.38 -2.66
C SER A 254 5.57 -1.45 -3.74
N ALA A 255 5.93 -2.05 -4.87
CA ALA A 255 6.23 -1.33 -6.11
C ALA A 255 4.97 -0.99 -6.93
N GLY A 256 3.78 -1.41 -6.49
CA GLY A 256 2.50 -1.09 -7.14
C GLY A 256 2.25 -1.78 -8.48
N LEU A 257 1.05 -1.59 -9.01
CA LEU A 257 0.59 -2.21 -10.26
C LEU A 257 0.90 -1.38 -11.52
N ASN A 258 0.87 -0.06 -11.42
CA ASN A 258 1.03 0.79 -12.61
C ASN A 258 2.28 1.69 -12.52
N HIS A 259 2.45 2.53 -13.51
CA HIS A 259 3.48 3.56 -13.59
C HIS A 259 2.91 4.94 -13.22
N LEU A 260 3.80 5.85 -12.85
CA LEU A 260 3.49 7.24 -12.63
C LEU A 260 4.08 8.07 -13.78
N SER A 261 3.30 8.97 -14.36
CA SER A 261 3.71 9.99 -15.36
C SER A 261 4.39 9.46 -16.64
N VAL A 262 5.45 8.67 -16.51
CA VAL A 262 6.18 8.08 -17.65
C VAL A 262 5.80 6.61 -17.76
N PRO A 263 5.30 6.13 -18.94
CA PRO A 263 4.83 4.75 -19.12
C PRO A 263 6.01 3.77 -19.26
N LEU A 264 6.95 3.83 -18.34
CA LEU A 264 8.15 2.99 -18.35
C LEU A 264 8.38 2.37 -16.97
N ARG A 265 8.50 1.05 -16.91
CA ARG A 265 9.08 0.33 -15.79
C ARG A 265 10.30 -0.45 -16.30
N LEU A 266 11.46 -0.18 -15.72
CA LEU A 266 12.70 -0.87 -16.05
C LEU A 266 13.31 -1.46 -14.79
N GLY A 267 13.55 -2.77 -14.77
CA GLY A 267 14.06 -3.47 -13.58
C GLY A 267 13.14 -3.37 -12.37
N CYS A 268 11.89 -2.96 -12.58
CA CYS A 268 10.87 -2.77 -11.56
C CYS A 268 9.57 -3.46 -11.99
N ARG A 269 9.22 -4.55 -11.34
CA ARG A 269 8.03 -5.36 -11.63
C ARG A 269 6.75 -4.66 -11.18
N ARG A 270 5.64 -4.98 -11.83
CA ARG A 270 4.28 -4.75 -11.31
C ARG A 270 3.97 -5.86 -10.35
N GLU A 271 3.45 -5.57 -9.17
CA GLU A 271 3.31 -6.63 -8.17
C GLU A 271 2.03 -6.59 -7.36
N VAL A 272 1.60 -7.78 -6.97
CA VAL A 272 0.61 -8.05 -5.93
C VAL A 272 1.34 -8.77 -4.80
N ILE A 273 1.18 -8.33 -3.57
CA ILE A 273 1.73 -9.00 -2.38
C ILE A 273 0.70 -9.97 -1.85
N LEU A 274 1.10 -11.22 -1.67
CA LEU A 274 0.33 -12.32 -1.10
C LEU A 274 1.01 -12.76 0.19
N LEU A 275 0.40 -12.44 1.32
CA LEU A 275 0.93 -12.73 2.65
C LEU A 275 0.10 -13.81 3.32
N THR A 276 0.78 -14.82 3.88
CA THR A 276 0.20 -15.76 4.85
C THR A 276 0.84 -15.51 6.21
N LEU A 277 0.03 -15.28 7.23
CA LEU A 277 0.45 -15.22 8.63
C LEU A 277 0.60 -16.66 9.17
N VAL A 278 1.76 -16.99 9.77
CA VAL A 278 2.11 -18.36 10.20
C VAL A 278 2.40 -18.44 11.69
#